data_0197a07e6ddfaf74237555ea9e156096
#
_entry.id   0197a07e6ddfaf74237555ea9e156096
#
_cell.length_a   1.000
_cell.length_b   1.000
_cell.length_c   1.000
_cell.angle_alpha   90.00
_cell.angle_beta   90.00
_cell.angle_gamma   90.00
#
_symmetry.space_group_name_H-M   'P 1'
#
loop_
_entity.id
_entity.type
_entity.pdbx_description
1 polymer ?
#
loop_
_entity_poly.entity_id
_entity_poly.type
_entity_poly.pdbx_seq_one_letter_code
_entity_poly.pdbx_strand_id
1 'polypeptide(L)'
;EEVTPPVVEETPAPAPEEVTPPVVEETPAPAPEEATPPVVEETPSNPYADLNASIAESAKQLVGVTDGQWCTQVVQQALAGAGVSDAYQLWPDQYADQYGYYTDTPQAGNLIYYNNGGRGVDHIAIYIGDGQAVHGNYEGQTVIAGAYLENFGLPQYIQVQR
;
A
#
# COMPACT_ATOMS: atom_id res chain seq x y z
N GLU A 1 -34.69 75.39 27.38
CA GLU A 1 -33.95 74.59 28.34
C GLU A 1 -33.49 73.29 27.69
N GLU A 2 -32.26 73.34 27.22
CA GLU A 2 -31.65 72.16 26.56
C GLU A 2 -31.12 71.26 27.66
N VAL A 3 -31.73 70.11 27.78
CA VAL A 3 -31.22 69.05 28.63
C VAL A 3 -30.16 68.30 27.83
N THR A 4 -28.92 68.53 28.13
CA THR A 4 -27.83 67.72 27.56
C THR A 4 -27.94 66.29 28.09
N PRO A 5 -27.98 65.25 27.21
CA PRO A 5 -28.02 63.91 27.68
C PRO A 5 -26.71 63.60 28.47
N PRO A 6 -26.80 62.82 29.52
CA PRO A 6 -25.59 62.43 30.21
C PRO A 6 -24.67 61.63 29.27
N VAL A 7 -23.46 62.17 29.24
CA VAL A 7 -22.41 61.36 28.54
C VAL A 7 -22.14 60.14 29.38
N VAL A 8 -22.54 59.00 28.88
CA VAL A 8 -22.15 57.75 29.46
C VAL A 8 -20.68 57.53 29.08
N GLU A 9 -19.81 57.83 30.02
CA GLU A 9 -18.42 57.43 29.83
C GLU A 9 -18.36 55.91 29.81
N GLU A 10 -18.23 55.35 28.62
CA GLU A 10 -17.91 53.95 28.50
C GLU A 10 -16.52 53.74 29.08
N THR A 11 -16.44 53.16 30.24
CA THR A 11 -15.18 52.64 30.71
C THR A 11 -14.71 51.57 29.73
N PRO A 12 -13.54 51.73 29.12
CA PRO A 12 -13.03 50.71 28.24
C PRO A 12 -12.93 49.40 29.02
N ALA A 13 -13.46 48.37 28.43
CA ALA A 13 -13.32 47.02 28.99
C ALA A 13 -11.84 46.74 29.24
N PRO A 14 -11.50 46.18 30.41
CA PRO A 14 -10.12 45.82 30.65
C PRO A 14 -9.63 44.89 29.53
N ALA A 15 -8.47 45.25 29.00
CA ALA A 15 -7.83 44.42 28.00
C ALA A 15 -7.76 42.99 28.53
N PRO A 16 -8.14 41.97 27.73
CA PRO A 16 -8.01 40.61 28.18
C PRO A 16 -6.58 40.36 28.64
N GLU A 17 -6.45 39.93 29.86
CA GLU A 17 -5.16 39.49 30.34
C GLU A 17 -4.61 38.47 29.33
N GLU A 18 -3.49 38.81 28.71
CA GLU A 18 -2.75 37.85 27.93
C GLU A 18 -2.49 36.67 28.83
N VAL A 19 -3.31 35.64 28.66
CA VAL A 19 -2.98 34.35 29.21
C VAL A 19 -1.76 33.90 28.46
N THR A 20 -0.61 34.10 29.04
CA THR A 20 0.58 33.43 28.53
C THR A 20 0.28 31.98 28.43
N PRO A 21 0.32 31.41 27.24
CA PRO A 21 0.14 29.98 27.12
C PRO A 21 1.11 29.31 28.10
N PRO A 22 0.64 28.36 28.90
CA PRO A 22 1.56 27.66 29.76
C PRO A 22 2.73 27.21 28.89
N VAL A 23 3.91 27.66 29.25
CA VAL A 23 5.10 27.08 28.63
C VAL A 23 5.02 25.63 28.97
N VAL A 24 4.52 24.85 27.99
CA VAL A 24 4.71 23.43 28.04
C VAL A 24 6.22 23.24 28.01
N GLU A 25 6.81 23.10 29.19
CA GLU A 25 8.13 22.54 29.23
C GLU A 25 8.02 21.27 28.41
N GLU A 26 8.43 21.33 27.14
CA GLU A 26 8.73 20.13 26.44
C GLU A 26 9.77 19.42 27.27
N THR A 27 9.32 18.52 28.13
CA THR A 27 10.21 17.48 28.58
C THR A 27 10.86 16.95 27.30
N PRO A 28 12.17 17.15 27.12
CA PRO A 28 12.82 16.59 25.96
C PRO A 28 12.40 15.12 25.93
N ALA A 29 11.77 14.72 24.83
CA ALA A 29 11.45 13.34 24.60
C ALA A 29 12.65 12.55 25.09
N PRO A 30 12.47 11.57 26.00
CA PRO A 30 13.58 10.80 26.45
C PRO A 30 14.36 10.42 25.22
N ALA A 31 15.65 10.75 25.22
CA ALA A 31 16.53 10.37 24.13
C ALA A 31 16.15 8.95 23.76
N PRO A 32 15.86 8.67 22.48
CA PRO A 32 15.47 7.33 22.12
C PRO A 32 16.45 6.40 22.82
N GLU A 33 15.95 5.64 23.78
CA GLU A 33 16.73 4.57 24.33
C GLU A 33 17.37 3.95 23.11
N GLU A 34 18.69 3.94 23.09
CA GLU A 34 19.37 3.17 22.07
C GLU A 34 18.59 1.89 21.95
N ALA A 35 17.70 1.87 20.94
CA ALA A 35 16.99 0.66 20.65
C ALA A 35 18.11 -0.36 20.53
N THR A 36 18.26 -1.17 21.56
CA THR A 36 18.98 -2.41 21.41
C THR A 36 18.60 -2.88 20.03
N PRO A 37 19.58 -3.02 19.11
CA PRO A 37 19.26 -3.46 17.77
C PRO A 37 18.28 -4.60 17.96
N PRO A 38 17.10 -4.52 17.34
CA PRO A 38 16.11 -5.55 17.55
C PRO A 38 16.88 -6.84 17.43
N VAL A 39 16.81 -7.66 18.47
CA VAL A 39 17.19 -9.04 18.32
C VAL A 39 16.47 -9.41 17.04
N VAL A 40 17.22 -9.50 15.96
CA VAL A 40 16.70 -10.05 14.74
C VAL A 40 16.32 -11.44 15.15
N GLU A 41 15.07 -11.57 15.61
CA GLU A 41 14.42 -12.86 15.52
C GLU A 41 14.62 -13.19 14.05
N GLU A 42 15.50 -14.13 13.81
CA GLU A 42 15.61 -14.72 12.49
C GLU A 42 14.22 -15.28 12.21
N THR A 43 13.34 -14.39 11.74
CA THR A 43 12.20 -14.82 10.95
C THR A 43 12.79 -15.79 9.96
N PRO A 44 12.32 -17.07 9.93
CA PRO A 44 12.86 -18.03 8.99
C PRO A 44 12.91 -17.32 7.65
N SER A 45 14.13 -17.07 7.16
CA SER A 45 14.34 -16.28 5.96
C SER A 45 13.58 -16.99 4.85
N ASN A 46 12.56 -16.31 4.32
CA ASN A 46 11.85 -16.81 3.16
C ASN A 46 12.90 -17.02 2.06
N PRO A 47 13.12 -18.25 1.58
CA PRO A 47 14.11 -18.50 0.54
C PRO A 47 13.82 -17.74 -0.76
N TYR A 48 12.62 -17.22 -0.91
CA TYR A 48 12.17 -16.44 -2.06
C TYR A 48 12.18 -14.93 -1.80
N ALA A 49 12.78 -14.45 -0.71
CA ALA A 49 12.76 -13.02 -0.36
C ALA A 49 13.34 -12.13 -1.46
N ASP A 50 14.45 -12.53 -2.07
CA ASP A 50 15.08 -11.78 -3.16
C ASP A 50 14.21 -11.80 -4.42
N LEU A 51 13.62 -12.94 -4.74
CA LEU A 51 12.69 -13.07 -5.85
C LEU A 51 11.46 -12.19 -5.62
N ASN A 52 10.89 -12.22 -4.44
CA ASN A 52 9.74 -11.39 -4.08
C ASN A 52 10.05 -9.91 -4.22
N ALA A 53 11.21 -9.46 -3.73
CA ALA A 53 11.63 -8.08 -3.87
C ALA A 53 11.76 -7.67 -5.35
N SER A 54 12.32 -8.54 -6.17
CA SER A 54 12.48 -8.30 -7.60
C SER A 54 11.13 -8.26 -8.33
N ILE A 55 10.20 -9.11 -7.98
CA ILE A 55 8.85 -9.12 -8.57
C ILE A 55 8.13 -7.81 -8.21
N ALA A 56 8.15 -7.41 -6.94
CA ALA A 56 7.50 -6.19 -6.49
C ALA A 56 8.09 -4.96 -7.19
N GLU A 57 9.40 -4.87 -7.29
CA GLU A 57 10.08 -3.76 -7.96
C GLU A 57 9.75 -3.72 -9.45
N SER A 58 9.80 -4.86 -10.12
CA SER A 58 9.46 -4.98 -11.54
C SER A 58 8.01 -4.57 -11.79
N ALA A 59 7.08 -4.96 -10.91
CA ALA A 59 5.67 -4.58 -11.01
C ALA A 59 5.47 -3.07 -10.90
N LYS A 60 6.17 -2.41 -9.97
CA LYS A 60 6.10 -0.96 -9.80
C LYS A 60 6.52 -0.19 -11.04
N GLN A 61 7.47 -0.72 -11.81
CA GLN A 61 7.94 -0.10 -13.06
C GLN A 61 6.88 -0.12 -14.16
N LEU A 62 5.89 -0.98 -14.07
CA LEU A 62 4.80 -1.10 -15.04
C LEU A 62 3.65 -0.14 -14.76
N VAL A 63 3.66 0.54 -13.62
CA VAL A 63 2.61 1.51 -13.25
C VAL A 63 2.61 2.67 -14.23
N GLY A 64 1.42 3.04 -14.68
CA GLY A 64 1.24 4.14 -15.65
C GLY A 64 1.19 3.70 -17.12
N VAL A 65 1.40 2.41 -17.40
CA VAL A 65 1.23 1.87 -18.75
C VAL A 65 -0.26 1.93 -19.11
N THR A 66 -0.58 2.54 -20.24
CA THR A 66 -1.94 2.84 -20.69
C THR A 66 -2.33 2.13 -21.98
N ASP A 67 -1.53 1.24 -22.48
CA ASP A 67 -1.77 0.53 -23.74
C ASP A 67 -2.71 -0.67 -23.61
N GLY A 68 -3.48 -0.74 -22.53
CA GLY A 68 -4.50 -1.75 -22.34
C GLY A 68 -3.96 -3.15 -22.02
N GLN A 69 -2.82 -3.22 -21.37
CA GLN A 69 -2.27 -4.50 -20.93
C GLN A 69 -3.23 -5.26 -20.03
N TRP A 70 -3.45 -6.53 -20.36
CA TRP A 70 -4.26 -7.42 -19.53
C TRP A 70 -3.60 -7.63 -18.17
N CYS A 71 -4.39 -7.93 -17.15
CA CYS A 71 -3.85 -8.22 -15.81
C CYS A 71 -2.78 -9.32 -15.83
N THR A 72 -2.98 -10.35 -16.66
CA THR A 72 -2.04 -11.45 -16.83
C THR A 72 -0.76 -11.03 -17.56
N GLN A 73 -0.82 -10.08 -18.47
CA GLN A 73 0.36 -9.53 -19.12
C GLN A 73 1.26 -8.77 -18.16
N VAL A 74 0.66 -8.00 -17.27
CA VAL A 74 1.39 -7.26 -16.24
C VAL A 74 2.10 -8.24 -15.29
N VAL A 75 1.43 -9.29 -14.88
CA VAL A 75 2.05 -10.33 -14.04
C VAL A 75 3.19 -11.04 -14.78
N GLN A 76 2.97 -11.40 -16.03
CA GLN A 76 4.03 -11.99 -16.85
C GLN A 76 5.25 -11.10 -16.96
N GLN A 77 5.05 -9.82 -17.24
CA GLN A 77 6.15 -8.85 -17.36
C GLN A 77 6.86 -8.64 -16.02
N ALA A 78 6.12 -8.59 -14.92
CA ALA A 78 6.72 -8.49 -13.59
C ALA A 78 7.59 -9.71 -13.26
N LEU A 79 7.11 -10.89 -13.56
CA LEU A 79 7.87 -12.13 -13.38
C LEU A 79 9.12 -12.17 -14.27
N ALA A 80 8.98 -11.84 -15.54
CA ALA A 80 10.09 -11.79 -16.48
C ALA A 80 11.15 -10.76 -16.07
N GLY A 81 10.71 -9.58 -15.64
CA GLY A 81 11.60 -8.53 -15.12
C GLY A 81 12.33 -8.94 -13.85
N ALA A 82 11.76 -9.82 -13.07
CA ALA A 82 12.38 -10.40 -11.89
C ALA A 82 13.34 -11.58 -12.18
N GLY A 83 13.51 -11.93 -13.45
CA GLY A 83 14.41 -13.01 -13.85
C GLY A 83 13.76 -14.38 -13.98
N VAL A 84 12.44 -14.47 -13.94
CA VAL A 84 11.73 -15.71 -14.20
C VAL A 84 11.77 -16.00 -15.70
N SER A 85 12.62 -16.90 -16.12
CA SER A 85 12.90 -17.16 -17.54
C SER A 85 11.76 -17.88 -18.27
N ASP A 86 10.88 -18.53 -17.53
CA ASP A 86 9.72 -19.24 -18.03
C ASP A 86 8.40 -18.54 -17.75
N ALA A 87 8.44 -17.21 -17.68
CA ALA A 87 7.23 -16.41 -17.47
C ALA A 87 6.34 -16.42 -18.71
N TYR A 88 5.19 -17.06 -18.58
CA TYR A 88 4.18 -17.12 -19.62
C TYR A 88 2.94 -16.34 -19.21
N GLN A 89 2.21 -15.87 -20.21
CA GLN A 89 0.87 -15.34 -19.98
C GLN A 89 -0.12 -16.51 -19.83
N LEU A 90 -0.66 -16.63 -18.61
CA LEU A 90 -1.60 -17.69 -18.25
C LEU A 90 -2.98 -17.07 -17.94
N TRP A 91 -3.97 -17.91 -17.75
CA TRP A 91 -5.20 -17.48 -17.10
C TRP A 91 -4.93 -17.21 -15.61
N PRO A 92 -5.64 -16.25 -14.97
CA PRO A 92 -5.37 -15.93 -13.58
C PRO A 92 -5.37 -17.12 -12.63
N ASP A 93 -6.27 -18.07 -12.85
CA ASP A 93 -6.42 -19.27 -12.01
C ASP A 93 -5.28 -20.29 -12.16
N GLN A 94 -4.37 -20.10 -13.11
CA GLN A 94 -3.29 -21.05 -13.37
C GLN A 94 -1.96 -20.67 -12.69
N TYR A 95 -1.83 -19.44 -12.20
CA TYR A 95 -0.54 -18.95 -11.70
C TYR A 95 -0.09 -19.69 -10.43
N ALA A 96 -0.98 -20.03 -9.52
CA ALA A 96 -0.61 -20.77 -8.32
C ALA A 96 -0.04 -22.15 -8.66
N ASP A 97 -0.71 -22.89 -9.52
CA ASP A 97 -0.28 -24.25 -9.91
C ASP A 97 1.00 -24.23 -10.73
N GLN A 98 1.16 -23.24 -11.60
CA GLN A 98 2.29 -23.16 -12.51
C GLN A 98 3.56 -22.62 -11.86
N TYR A 99 3.43 -21.63 -10.98
CA TYR A 99 4.58 -20.89 -10.46
C TYR A 99 4.80 -20.99 -8.97
N GLY A 100 3.85 -21.49 -8.19
CA GLY A 100 4.03 -21.52 -6.75
C GLY A 100 2.90 -22.17 -5.97
N TYR A 101 2.51 -21.54 -4.88
CA TYR A 101 1.49 -22.05 -3.98
C TYR A 101 0.76 -20.91 -3.29
N TYR A 102 -0.46 -21.17 -2.85
CA TYR A 102 -1.21 -20.21 -2.03
C TYR A 102 -0.59 -20.09 -0.64
N THR A 103 -0.51 -18.86 -0.15
CA THR A 103 0.00 -18.56 1.19
C THR A 103 -0.98 -17.66 1.94
N ASP A 104 -1.09 -17.83 3.24
CA ASP A 104 -1.84 -16.95 4.14
C ASP A 104 -0.95 -15.92 4.86
N THR A 105 0.33 -15.88 4.52
CA THR A 105 1.29 -14.90 5.02
C THR A 105 1.81 -14.04 3.87
N PRO A 106 1.00 -13.06 3.40
CA PRO A 106 1.36 -12.29 2.21
C PRO A 106 2.60 -11.43 2.43
N GLN A 107 3.43 -11.41 1.41
CA GLN A 107 4.64 -10.57 1.36
C GLN A 107 4.67 -9.81 0.04
N ALA A 108 5.29 -8.62 0.04
CA ALA A 108 5.51 -7.88 -1.20
C ALA A 108 6.21 -8.77 -2.23
N GLY A 109 5.69 -8.81 -3.45
CA GLY A 109 6.14 -9.71 -4.52
C GLY A 109 5.28 -10.95 -4.71
N ASN A 110 4.37 -11.24 -3.78
CA ASN A 110 3.38 -12.28 -3.99
C ASN A 110 2.40 -11.87 -5.11
N LEU A 111 1.86 -12.83 -5.81
CA LEU A 111 0.74 -12.60 -6.70
C LEU A 111 -0.56 -12.63 -5.91
N ILE A 112 -1.60 -12.00 -6.44
CA ILE A 112 -2.93 -12.02 -5.82
C ILE A 112 -3.92 -12.52 -6.85
N TYR A 113 -4.60 -13.61 -6.52
CA TYR A 113 -5.70 -14.14 -7.32
C TYR A 113 -7.04 -13.72 -6.74
N TYR A 114 -7.92 -13.24 -7.60
CA TYR A 114 -9.30 -12.90 -7.27
C TYR A 114 -10.22 -13.76 -8.11
N ASN A 115 -10.95 -14.65 -7.48
CA ASN A 115 -11.85 -15.59 -8.21
C ASN A 115 -12.98 -14.85 -8.93
N ASN A 116 -13.60 -13.90 -8.28
CA ASN A 116 -14.65 -13.04 -8.83
C ASN A 116 -15.76 -13.75 -9.65
N GLY A 117 -15.97 -15.03 -9.41
CA GLY A 117 -16.96 -15.81 -10.14
C GLY A 117 -16.37 -16.81 -11.13
N GLY A 118 -15.06 -16.84 -11.28
CA GLY A 118 -14.34 -17.84 -12.09
C GLY A 118 -13.67 -17.28 -13.33
N ARG A 119 -13.17 -18.19 -14.15
CA ARG A 119 -12.39 -17.85 -15.35
C ARG A 119 -13.19 -16.97 -16.31
N GLY A 120 -12.58 -15.88 -16.74
CA GLY A 120 -13.16 -14.88 -17.64
C GLY A 120 -13.59 -13.61 -16.93
N VAL A 121 -13.86 -13.66 -15.61
CA VAL A 121 -14.16 -12.53 -14.75
C VAL A 121 -13.19 -12.45 -13.56
N ASP A 122 -12.35 -13.46 -13.40
CA ASP A 122 -11.29 -13.49 -12.42
C ASP A 122 -10.19 -12.46 -12.75
N HIS A 123 -9.40 -12.12 -11.74
CA HIS A 123 -8.33 -11.13 -11.86
C HIS A 123 -7.09 -11.60 -11.15
N ILE A 124 -5.95 -11.09 -11.57
CA ILE A 124 -4.68 -11.32 -10.91
C ILE A 124 -3.91 -10.01 -10.80
N ALA A 125 -3.19 -9.85 -9.70
CA ALA A 125 -2.40 -8.66 -9.41
C ALA A 125 -1.10 -9.04 -8.71
N ILE A 126 -0.24 -8.06 -8.47
CA ILE A 126 1.01 -8.25 -7.73
C ILE A 126 0.93 -7.44 -6.44
N TYR A 127 1.08 -8.12 -5.31
CA TYR A 127 1.11 -7.48 -4.00
C TYR A 127 2.44 -6.76 -3.80
N ILE A 128 2.39 -5.50 -3.36
CA ILE A 128 3.59 -4.69 -3.12
C ILE A 128 3.77 -4.29 -1.66
N GLY A 129 3.01 -4.90 -0.77
CA GLY A 129 3.05 -4.61 0.66
C GLY A 129 2.07 -3.51 1.07
N ASP A 130 1.92 -3.32 2.37
CA ASP A 130 1.09 -2.26 2.96
C ASP A 130 -0.37 -2.24 2.48
N GLY A 131 -0.90 -3.40 2.16
CA GLY A 131 -2.27 -3.52 1.68
C GLY A 131 -2.47 -3.01 0.26
N GLN A 132 -1.41 -2.81 -0.52
CA GLN A 132 -1.45 -2.30 -1.88
C GLN A 132 -0.99 -3.34 -2.90
N ALA A 133 -1.47 -3.19 -4.12
CA ALA A 133 -1.13 -4.05 -5.24
C ALA A 133 -1.02 -3.28 -6.55
N VAL A 134 -0.27 -3.83 -7.48
CA VAL A 134 -0.24 -3.37 -8.87
C VAL A 134 -1.26 -4.17 -9.66
N HIS A 135 -2.22 -3.47 -10.25
CA HIS A 135 -3.30 -4.03 -11.04
C HIS A 135 -3.14 -3.63 -12.50
N GLY A 136 -3.06 -4.61 -13.38
CA GLY A 136 -3.08 -4.39 -14.82
C GLY A 136 -4.52 -4.28 -15.34
N ASN A 137 -4.70 -3.49 -16.39
CA ASN A 137 -5.99 -3.25 -17.03
C ASN A 137 -7.09 -2.78 -16.05
N TYR A 138 -6.72 -1.98 -15.10
CA TYR A 138 -7.64 -1.30 -14.22
C TYR A 138 -8.12 -0.03 -14.93
N GLU A 139 -9.35 -0.08 -15.46
CA GLU A 139 -9.88 1.00 -16.31
C GLU A 139 -8.93 1.38 -17.47
N GLY A 140 -8.26 0.40 -18.06
CA GLY A 140 -7.34 0.59 -19.18
C GLY A 140 -5.92 1.00 -18.81
N GLN A 141 -5.58 1.00 -17.52
CA GLN A 141 -4.25 1.37 -17.04
C GLN A 141 -3.69 0.35 -16.06
N THR A 142 -2.38 0.34 -15.92
CA THR A 142 -1.71 -0.33 -14.81
C THR A 142 -1.55 0.67 -13.66
N VAL A 143 -2.14 0.35 -12.51
CA VAL A 143 -2.22 1.27 -11.38
C VAL A 143 -1.82 0.58 -10.08
N ILE A 144 -1.45 1.40 -9.08
CA ILE A 144 -1.39 0.95 -7.70
C ILE A 144 -2.76 1.23 -7.07
N ALA A 145 -3.37 0.18 -6.51
CA ALA A 145 -4.62 0.26 -5.78
C ALA A 145 -4.59 -0.70 -4.60
N GLY A 146 -5.65 -0.73 -3.81
CA GLY A 146 -5.75 -1.65 -2.69
C GLY A 146 -5.62 -3.11 -3.13
N ALA A 147 -5.00 -3.93 -2.29
CA ALA A 147 -4.97 -5.38 -2.49
C ALA A 147 -6.37 -5.99 -2.33
N TYR A 148 -7.20 -5.40 -1.49
CA TYR A 148 -8.61 -5.74 -1.38
C TYR A 148 -9.43 -4.76 -2.23
N LEU A 149 -10.16 -5.29 -3.19
CA LEU A 149 -11.10 -4.53 -4.02
C LEU A 149 -12.48 -5.18 -3.92
N GLU A 150 -13.43 -4.41 -3.48
CA GLU A 150 -14.79 -4.88 -3.21
C GLU A 150 -15.42 -5.58 -4.42
N ASN A 151 -15.10 -5.11 -5.62
CA ASN A 151 -15.63 -5.65 -6.86
C ASN A 151 -14.99 -6.97 -7.31
N PHE A 152 -13.85 -7.34 -6.75
CA PHE A 152 -13.12 -8.55 -7.16
C PHE A 152 -13.20 -9.69 -6.15
N GLY A 153 -13.75 -9.44 -4.97
CA GLY A 153 -13.85 -10.42 -3.90
C GLY A 153 -12.59 -10.52 -3.04
N LEU A 154 -12.47 -11.59 -2.29
CA LEU A 154 -11.35 -11.78 -1.37
C LEU A 154 -10.06 -12.12 -2.11
N PRO A 155 -8.95 -11.46 -1.75
CA PRO A 155 -7.65 -11.78 -2.33
C PRO A 155 -7.13 -13.12 -1.81
N GLN A 156 -6.54 -13.89 -2.71
CA GLN A 156 -5.78 -15.10 -2.39
C GLN A 156 -4.34 -14.89 -2.83
N TYR A 157 -3.40 -15.00 -1.91
CA TYR A 157 -2.01 -14.66 -2.17
C TYR A 157 -1.23 -15.89 -2.62
N ILE A 158 -0.33 -15.70 -3.58
CA ILE A 158 0.48 -16.75 -4.20
C ILE A 158 1.95 -16.43 -3.98
N GLN A 159 2.68 -17.36 -3.36
CA GLN A 159 4.13 -17.30 -3.29
C GLN A 159 4.72 -17.95 -4.55
N VAL A 160 5.48 -17.17 -5.31
CA VAL A 160 6.19 -17.66 -6.49
C VAL A 160 7.43 -18.44 -6.07
N GLN A 161 7.63 -19.60 -6.67
CA GLN A 161 8.78 -20.48 -6.47
C GLN A 161 9.55 -20.63 -7.79
N ARG A 162 10.59 -19.79 -7.99
CA ARG A 162 11.47 -19.87 -9.17
C ARG A 162 12.89 -19.47 -8.85
#